data_8c9ade5595c832a51c4004e7b0c60363
#
_entry.id   8c9ade5595c832a51c4004e7b0c60363
#
_cell.length_a   1.000
_cell.length_b   1.000
_cell.length_c   1.000
_cell.angle_alpha   90.00
_cell.angle_beta   90.00
_cell.angle_gamma   90.00
#
_symmetry.space_group_name_H-M   'P 1'
#
loop_
_entity.id
_entity.type
_entity.pdbx_description
1 polymer ?
#
loop_
_entity_poly.entity_id
_entity_poly.type
_entity_poly.pdbx_seq_one_letter_code
_entity_poly.pdbx_strand_id
1 'polypeptide(L)' 'MQNINLVIVKENDGDENLIITINLTKDFGRSKSGKSTIIATTSGNVSIPDHSDIHLGLNLYRK' A
#
# COMPACT_ATOMS: atom_id res chain seq x y z
N MET A 1 5.75 4.73 4.67
CA MET A 1 4.50 4.08 4.22
C MET A 1 3.42 4.33 5.24
N GLN A 2 2.25 4.73 4.81
CA GLN A 2 1.15 5.11 5.71
C GLN A 2 -0.12 4.33 5.38
N ASN A 3 -0.73 3.74 6.40
CA ASN A 3 -2.03 3.06 6.34
C ASN A 3 -2.06 1.90 5.34
N ILE A 4 -0.95 1.21 5.18
CA ILE A 4 -0.84 0.06 4.29
C ILE A 4 -0.25 -1.09 5.08
N ASN A 5 -0.94 -2.22 5.07
CA ASN A 5 -0.44 -3.46 5.66
C ASN A 5 -0.26 -4.49 4.55
N LEU A 6 0.94 -5.04 4.46
CA LEU A 6 1.30 -6.01 3.43
C LEU A 6 1.51 -7.38 4.07
N VAL A 7 0.82 -8.37 3.56
CA VAL A 7 0.93 -9.75 4.06
C VAL A 7 1.13 -10.69 2.88
N ILE A 8 2.09 -11.60 3.00
CA ILE A 8 2.29 -12.66 2.02
C ILE A 8 1.56 -13.90 2.51
N VAL A 9 0.74 -14.48 1.66
CA VAL A 9 0.03 -15.72 1.93
C VAL A 9 0.56 -16.79 0.98
N LYS A 10 1.08 -17.88 1.54
CA LYS A 10 1.59 -19.00 0.76
C LYS A 10 0.52 -20.07 0.64
N GLU A 11 0.23 -20.46 -0.59
CA GLU A 11 -0.77 -21.46 -0.87
C GLU A 11 -0.14 -22.86 -0.93
N ASN A 12 -0.98 -23.90 -0.77
CA ASN A 12 -0.50 -25.29 -0.76
C ASN A 12 0.08 -25.74 -2.10
N ASP A 13 -0.31 -25.10 -3.18
CA ASP A 13 0.19 -25.40 -4.54
C ASP A 13 1.51 -24.69 -4.87
N GLY A 14 2.06 -23.94 -3.92
CA GLY A 14 3.30 -23.23 -4.13
C GLY A 14 3.12 -21.78 -4.55
N ASP A 15 1.91 -21.34 -4.82
CA ASP A 15 1.64 -19.95 -5.15
C ASP A 15 1.78 -19.05 -3.92
N GLU A 16 2.15 -17.81 -4.16
CA GLU A 16 2.21 -16.79 -3.12
C GLU A 16 1.37 -15.60 -3.54
N ASN A 17 0.59 -15.08 -2.60
CA ASN A 17 -0.25 -13.92 -2.85
C ASN A 17 0.11 -12.79 -1.90
N LEU A 18 0.13 -11.57 -2.44
CA LEU A 18 0.28 -10.37 -1.64
C LEU A 18 -1.11 -9.84 -1.29
N ILE A 19 -1.38 -9.71 0.01
CA ILE A 19 -2.62 -9.12 0.50
C ILE A 19 -2.31 -7.71 0.98
N ILE A 20 -3.01 -6.74 0.45
CA ILE A 20 -2.86 -5.33 0.83
C ILE A 20 -4.11 -4.91 1.59
N THR A 21 -3.93 -4.47 2.83
CA THR A 21 -5.03 -4.01 3.67
C THR A 21 -4.90 -2.52 3.92
N ILE A 22 -5.96 -1.77 3.67
CA ILE A 22 -6.03 -0.33 3.85
C ILE A 22 -7.30 0.01 4.60
N ASN A 23 -7.19 0.82 5.65
CA ASN A 23 -8.36 1.28 6.40
C ASN A 23 -8.91 2.54 5.72
N LEU A 24 -10.08 2.42 5.10
CA LEU A 24 -10.68 3.51 4.34
C LEU A 24 -11.28 4.62 5.21
N THR A 25 -11.33 4.43 6.52
CA THR A 25 -11.88 5.43 7.44
C THR A 25 -10.82 6.37 7.99
N LYS A 26 -9.54 6.15 7.64
CA LYS A 26 -8.44 7.03 8.04
C LYS A 26 -8.02 7.92 6.88
N ASP A 27 -7.45 9.08 7.20
CA ASP A 27 -6.77 9.91 6.22
C ASP A 27 -5.51 10.51 6.83
N PHE A 28 -4.62 11.00 5.98
CA PHE A 28 -3.31 11.50 6.39
C PHE A 28 -3.05 12.89 5.82
N GLY A 29 -4.13 13.66 5.69
CA GLY A 29 -4.04 15.05 5.28
C GLY A 29 -4.11 15.22 3.77
N ARG A 30 -3.99 16.47 3.34
CA ARG A 30 -4.13 16.82 1.93
C ARG A 30 -2.85 16.52 1.17
N SER A 31 -2.99 16.24 -0.13
CA SER A 31 -1.86 16.16 -1.03
C SER A 31 -1.17 17.52 -1.13
N LYS A 32 0.03 17.56 -1.73
CA LYS A 32 0.78 18.80 -1.90
C LYS A 32 0.00 19.86 -2.66
N SER A 33 -0.82 19.44 -3.63
CA SER A 33 -1.65 20.39 -4.40
C SER A 33 -2.87 20.87 -3.62
N GLY A 34 -3.22 20.26 -2.52
CA GLY A 34 -4.41 20.57 -1.74
C GLY A 34 -5.72 20.11 -2.38
N LYS A 35 -5.66 19.39 -3.49
CA LYS A 35 -6.84 18.96 -4.24
C LYS A 35 -7.44 17.64 -3.78
N SER A 36 -6.71 16.87 -3.01
CA SER A 36 -7.15 15.56 -2.56
C SER A 36 -6.67 15.29 -1.15
N THR A 37 -7.32 14.34 -0.50
CA THR A 37 -6.94 13.86 0.82
C THR A 37 -6.33 12.48 0.68
N ILE A 38 -5.15 12.30 1.25
CA ILE A 38 -4.43 11.03 1.16
C ILE A 38 -5.01 10.04 2.15
N ILE A 39 -5.44 8.88 1.67
CA ILE A 39 -5.93 7.78 2.50
C ILE A 39 -4.79 6.82 2.83
N ALA A 40 -3.98 6.47 1.84
CA ALA A 40 -2.87 5.55 2.02
C ALA A 40 -1.81 5.84 0.98
N THR A 41 -0.55 5.65 1.33
CA THR A 41 0.55 5.87 0.40
C THR A 41 1.77 5.08 0.80
N THR A 42 2.50 4.59 -0.20
CA THR A 42 3.82 3.99 -0.01
C THR A 42 4.92 5.06 0.09
N SER A 43 4.59 6.32 -0.22
CA SER A 43 5.56 7.43 -0.22
C SER A 43 6.75 7.10 -1.14
N GLY A 44 6.44 6.72 -2.37
CA GLY A 44 7.41 6.21 -3.32
C GLY A 44 7.29 4.70 -3.42
N ASN A 45 8.29 4.04 -3.97
CA ASN A 45 8.26 2.59 -4.12
C ASN A 45 8.84 1.92 -2.87
N VAL A 46 8.21 0.81 -2.47
CA VAL A 46 8.70 -0.03 -1.38
C VAL A 46 8.88 -1.46 -1.90
N SER A 47 9.81 -2.19 -1.32
CA SER A 47 10.00 -3.60 -1.66
C SER A 47 8.96 -4.45 -0.95
N ILE A 48 8.54 -5.53 -1.62
CA ILE A 48 7.60 -6.49 -1.05
C ILE A 48 8.33 -7.36 -0.02
N PRO A 49 7.69 -7.71 1.12
CA PRO A 49 8.31 -8.62 2.09
C PRO A 49 8.75 -9.93 1.44
N ASP A 50 9.95 -10.39 1.74
CA ASP A 50 10.57 -11.61 1.22
C ASP A 50 10.83 -11.62 -0.30
N HIS A 51 10.52 -10.51 -0.99
CA HIS A 51 10.71 -10.38 -2.43
C HIS A 51 11.31 -9.00 -2.73
N SER A 52 12.60 -8.84 -2.45
CA SER A 52 13.25 -7.53 -2.57
C SER A 52 13.34 -7.01 -4.00
N ASP A 53 13.15 -7.89 -4.98
CA ASP A 53 13.16 -7.54 -6.41
C ASP A 53 11.79 -7.06 -6.91
N ILE A 54 10.74 -7.17 -6.07
CA ILE A 54 9.38 -6.73 -6.43
C ILE A 54 9.06 -5.46 -5.67
N HIS A 55 8.63 -4.43 -6.39
CA HIS A 55 8.38 -3.11 -5.81
C HIS A 55 6.91 -2.73 -5.96
N LEU A 56 6.38 -2.07 -4.93
CA LEU A 56 5.02 -1.57 -4.91
C LEU A 56 5.04 -0.05 -4.80
N GLY A 57 4.31 0.61 -5.70
CA GLY A 57 4.03 2.03 -5.58
C GLY A 57 2.52 2.21 -5.56
N LEU A 58 2.00 2.82 -4.49
CA LEU A 58 0.56 2.94 -4.30
C LEU A 58 0.22 4.28 -3.68
N ASN A 59 -0.79 4.94 -4.25
CA ASN A 59 -1.37 6.13 -3.67
C ASN A 59 -2.89 6.02 -3.77
N LEU A 60 -3.54 6.04 -2.62
CA LEU A 60 -4.99 6.02 -2.51
C LEU A 60 -5.44 7.34 -1.92
N TYR A 61 -6.36 8.00 -2.58
CA TYR A 61 -6.78 9.35 -2.18
C TYR A 61 -8.26 9.57 -2.46
N ARG A 62 -8.81 10.54 -1.74
CA ARG A 62 -10.18 11.02 -1.92
C ARG A 62 -10.13 12.43 -2.50
N LYS A 63 -10.90 12.64 -3.53
CA LYS A 63 -11.05 13.97 -4.11
C LYS A 63 -12.20 14.71 -3.48
#